data_8fd32bbe2c279b59c7d8121e496c2644
#
_entry.id   8fd32bbe2c279b59c7d8121e496c2644
#
_cell.length_a   1.000
_cell.length_b   1.000
_cell.length_c   1.000
_cell.angle_alpha   90.00
_cell.angle_beta   90.00
_cell.angle_gamma   90.00
#
_symmetry.space_group_name_H-M   'P 1'
#
loop_
_entity.id
_entity.type
_entity.pdbx_description
1 polymer ?
#
loop_
_entity_poly.entity_id
_entity_poly.type
_entity_poly.pdbx_seq_one_letter_code
_entity_poly.pdbx_strand_id
1 'polypeptide(L)'
;MWNRRKIMKNRKKVVLILMYCFVVSIWLFGFMPKIGFDSYLTKYPIPLTMIPGGFVSGFTICGGGAVSFPVFCKVLKLDAMMARDFALGIQSFGMTCAAITILIRKIKIEKRVAIFCTIGSIIGIFFGNVYIVPIMSSENMKILFSMVIAAFGVSLFLNTFCFKERRKYICETISDFQMKTVGALLIIGFVGGVFTSVLGTGADIIAFSIVTILFRVDEKVLNPTSDIIMAVSSVAGLLMRMYVFGGIHKDAAASFPLAIPIVIIMAPLGAIMASKLKRLSVVKFLLFFIVIEIGSTFYSLQLGNSQKIIVGSLFAGLLLFYFILFKFSEIYYRRNIMENIRSVSYTHLRAHETSAH
;
A
#
# COMPACT_ATOMS: atom_id res chain seq x y z
N MET A 1 -12.17 -33.93 15.41
CA MET A 1 -11.80 -32.50 15.11
C MET A 1 -10.31 -32.26 14.87
N TRP A 2 -9.41 -32.83 15.65
CA TRP A 2 -7.94 -32.62 15.56
C TRP A 2 -7.35 -33.06 14.20
N ASN A 3 -7.79 -34.20 13.66
CA ASN A 3 -7.29 -34.71 12.36
C ASN A 3 -7.69 -33.83 11.16
N ARG A 4 -8.88 -33.24 11.14
CA ARG A 4 -9.31 -32.28 10.09
C ARG A 4 -8.48 -31.00 10.09
N ARG A 5 -8.10 -30.47 11.27
CA ARG A 5 -7.24 -29.27 11.38
C ARG A 5 -5.83 -29.54 10.86
N LYS A 6 -5.27 -30.74 11.13
CA LYS A 6 -3.94 -31.15 10.65
C LYS A 6 -3.93 -31.30 9.11
N ILE A 7 -4.97 -31.95 8.54
CA ILE A 7 -5.13 -32.11 7.09
C ILE A 7 -5.29 -30.74 6.38
N MET A 8 -6.11 -29.84 6.92
CA MET A 8 -6.26 -28.47 6.37
C MET A 8 -4.98 -27.65 6.43
N LYS A 9 -4.19 -27.79 7.52
CA LYS A 9 -2.89 -27.12 7.66
C LYS A 9 -1.89 -27.64 6.62
N ASN A 10 -1.90 -28.93 6.37
CA ASN A 10 -1.03 -29.54 5.35
C ASN A 10 -1.45 -29.15 3.93
N ARG A 11 -2.75 -29.14 3.60
CA ARG A 11 -3.24 -28.66 2.30
C ARG A 11 -2.81 -27.22 2.01
N LYS A 12 -2.90 -26.32 2.98
CA LYS A 12 -2.45 -24.93 2.83
C LYS A 12 -0.96 -24.82 2.56
N LYS A 13 -0.12 -25.63 3.22
CA LYS A 13 1.32 -25.68 2.95
C LYS A 13 1.60 -26.18 1.54
N VAL A 14 0.92 -27.25 1.12
CA VAL A 14 1.08 -27.82 -0.22
C VAL A 14 0.72 -26.78 -1.31
N VAL A 15 -0.42 -26.09 -1.16
CA VAL A 15 -0.82 -25.04 -2.13
C VAL A 15 0.21 -23.93 -2.22
N LEU A 16 0.74 -23.47 -1.08
CA LEU A 16 1.80 -22.45 -1.07
C LEU A 16 3.08 -22.96 -1.75
N ILE A 17 3.49 -24.19 -1.47
CA ILE A 17 4.68 -24.79 -2.11
C ILE A 17 4.47 -24.90 -3.62
N LEU A 18 3.31 -25.40 -4.07
CA LEU A 18 2.99 -25.48 -5.50
C LEU A 18 3.00 -24.12 -6.19
N MET A 19 2.45 -23.09 -5.54
CA MET A 19 2.52 -21.72 -6.04
C MET A 19 3.98 -21.24 -6.20
N TYR A 20 4.83 -21.45 -5.18
CA TYR A 20 6.24 -21.07 -5.27
C TYR A 20 6.97 -21.85 -6.36
N CYS A 21 6.76 -23.18 -6.44
CA CYS A 21 7.33 -24.01 -7.49
C CYS A 21 6.92 -23.52 -8.88
N PHE A 22 5.64 -23.16 -9.05
CA PHE A 22 5.11 -22.63 -10.31
C PHE A 22 5.76 -21.30 -10.71
N VAL A 23 5.81 -20.33 -9.79
CA VAL A 23 6.41 -19.02 -10.09
C VAL A 23 7.93 -19.13 -10.31
N VAL A 24 8.62 -19.95 -9.52
CA VAL A 24 10.05 -20.23 -9.72
C VAL A 24 10.30 -20.92 -11.05
N SER A 25 9.42 -21.86 -11.46
CA SER A 25 9.53 -22.52 -12.78
C SER A 25 9.37 -21.53 -13.93
N ILE A 26 8.39 -20.62 -13.86
CA ILE A 26 8.23 -19.56 -14.87
C ILE A 26 9.49 -18.70 -14.94
N TRP A 27 10.06 -18.35 -13.78
CA TRP A 27 11.31 -17.58 -13.74
C TRP A 27 12.48 -18.35 -14.36
N LEU A 28 12.69 -19.61 -13.95
CA LEU A 28 13.79 -20.46 -14.37
C LEU A 28 13.78 -20.73 -15.88
N PHE A 29 12.59 -21.03 -16.43
CA PHE A 29 12.45 -21.42 -17.85
C PHE A 29 12.13 -20.21 -18.76
N GLY A 30 11.46 -19.18 -18.25
CA GLY A 30 11.03 -18.03 -19.05
C GLY A 30 12.01 -16.86 -19.07
N PHE A 31 12.68 -16.60 -17.97
CA PHE A 31 13.53 -15.40 -17.80
C PHE A 31 15.03 -15.70 -17.70
N MET A 32 15.42 -16.71 -16.93
CA MET A 32 16.81 -17.04 -16.68
C MET A 32 17.64 -17.29 -17.97
N PRO A 33 17.15 -18.01 -18.98
CA PRO A 33 17.92 -18.26 -20.19
C PRO A 33 18.26 -17.01 -21.00
N LYS A 34 17.45 -15.93 -20.83
CA LYS A 34 17.59 -14.68 -21.59
C LYS A 34 18.63 -13.73 -20.98
N ILE A 35 19.09 -13.95 -19.75
CA ILE A 35 19.85 -12.97 -19.00
C ILE A 35 21.32 -13.36 -18.82
N GLY A 36 21.60 -14.67 -18.75
CA GLY A 36 22.93 -15.16 -18.39
C GLY A 36 23.32 -14.89 -16.94
N PHE A 37 24.17 -15.73 -16.39
CA PHE A 37 24.62 -15.63 -14.99
C PHE A 37 25.48 -14.37 -14.74
N ASP A 38 26.21 -13.89 -15.75
CA ASP A 38 27.07 -12.69 -15.67
C ASP A 38 26.27 -11.42 -15.34
N SER A 39 25.00 -11.35 -15.75
CA SER A 39 24.13 -10.21 -15.43
C SER A 39 23.82 -10.11 -13.92
N TYR A 40 23.81 -11.23 -13.19
CA TYR A 40 23.66 -11.20 -11.73
C TYR A 40 24.90 -10.67 -11.04
N LEU A 41 26.08 -10.97 -11.57
CA LEU A 41 27.36 -10.49 -11.03
C LEU A 41 27.58 -9.00 -11.30
N THR A 42 27.18 -8.52 -12.48
CA THR A 42 27.34 -7.10 -12.87
C THR A 42 26.28 -6.19 -12.26
N LYS A 43 25.03 -6.67 -12.12
CA LYS A 43 23.89 -5.91 -11.60
C LYS A 43 23.48 -6.35 -10.18
N TYR A 44 24.40 -6.88 -9.37
CA TYR A 44 24.16 -7.37 -8.01
C TYR A 44 23.48 -6.35 -7.06
N PRO A 45 23.59 -5.01 -7.23
CA PRO A 45 22.88 -4.09 -6.34
C PRO A 45 21.36 -4.21 -6.43
N ILE A 46 20.80 -4.66 -7.58
CA ILE A 46 19.36 -4.83 -7.77
C ILE A 46 18.83 -5.98 -6.88
N PRO A 47 19.28 -7.24 -7.01
CA PRO A 47 18.84 -8.32 -6.15
C PRO A 47 19.12 -8.05 -4.66
N LEU A 48 20.26 -7.46 -4.33
CA LEU A 48 20.61 -7.13 -2.94
C LEU A 48 19.61 -6.14 -2.31
N THR A 49 19.24 -5.10 -3.05
CA THR A 49 18.22 -4.13 -2.61
C THR A 49 16.83 -4.77 -2.46
N MET A 50 16.53 -5.78 -3.27
CA MET A 50 15.22 -6.43 -3.24
C MET A 50 15.04 -7.41 -2.10
N ILE A 51 16.08 -7.79 -1.38
CA ILE A 51 15.97 -8.56 -0.12
C ILE A 51 15.19 -7.73 0.92
N PRO A 52 15.69 -6.57 1.39
CA PRO A 52 14.91 -5.72 2.28
C PRO A 52 13.67 -5.12 1.58
N GLY A 53 13.76 -4.74 0.30
CA GLY A 53 12.66 -4.14 -0.45
C GLY A 53 11.44 -5.05 -0.56
N GLY A 54 11.62 -6.30 -0.92
CA GLY A 54 10.55 -7.30 -0.96
C GLY A 54 9.97 -7.59 0.42
N PHE A 55 10.83 -7.70 1.45
CA PHE A 55 10.37 -7.91 2.82
C PHE A 55 9.52 -6.74 3.33
N VAL A 56 10.00 -5.50 3.19
CA VAL A 56 9.29 -4.28 3.58
C VAL A 56 7.98 -4.15 2.82
N SER A 57 7.94 -4.56 1.55
CA SER A 57 6.76 -4.55 0.71
C SER A 57 5.57 -5.28 1.31
N GLY A 58 5.77 -6.50 1.79
CA GLY A 58 4.68 -7.25 2.44
C GLY A 58 4.56 -7.00 3.95
N PHE A 59 5.60 -6.44 4.57
CA PHE A 59 5.59 -6.16 6.00
C PHE A 59 4.87 -4.84 6.33
N THR A 60 4.91 -3.89 5.41
CA THR A 60 4.34 -2.54 5.57
C THR A 60 3.48 -2.17 4.37
N ILE A 61 2.63 -1.19 4.59
CA ILE A 61 1.74 -0.59 3.59
C ILE A 61 2.45 0.28 2.55
N CYS A 62 3.74 0.53 2.68
CA CYS A 62 4.47 1.38 1.73
C CYS A 62 4.85 0.65 0.43
N GLY A 63 4.58 -0.64 0.34
CA GLY A 63 4.93 -1.44 -0.83
C GLY A 63 6.45 -1.53 -1.09
N GLY A 64 6.85 -2.34 -2.05
CA GLY A 64 8.26 -2.46 -2.46
C GLY A 64 8.81 -1.19 -3.09
N GLY A 65 7.93 -0.33 -3.62
CA GLY A 65 8.28 0.97 -4.17
C GLY A 65 8.93 1.90 -3.14
N ALA A 66 8.54 1.82 -1.87
CA ALA A 66 9.11 2.66 -0.82
C ALA A 66 10.61 2.40 -0.55
N VAL A 67 11.10 1.23 -0.93
CA VAL A 67 12.53 0.92 -0.85
C VAL A 67 13.19 1.01 -2.22
N SER A 68 12.57 0.42 -3.26
CA SER A 68 13.17 0.37 -4.59
C SER A 68 13.27 1.75 -5.23
N PHE A 69 12.22 2.56 -5.17
CA PHE A 69 12.22 3.87 -5.82
C PHE A 69 13.33 4.80 -5.29
N PRO A 70 13.51 4.99 -3.96
CA PRO A 70 14.61 5.78 -3.44
C PRO A 70 15.99 5.20 -3.81
N VAL A 71 16.18 3.90 -3.68
CA VAL A 71 17.48 3.28 -4.00
C VAL A 71 17.81 3.46 -5.48
N PHE A 72 16.86 3.20 -6.37
CA PHE A 72 17.10 3.39 -7.80
C PHE A 72 17.34 4.85 -8.16
N CYS A 73 16.50 5.77 -7.67
CA CYS A 73 16.59 7.17 -8.04
C CYS A 73 17.75 7.93 -7.36
N LYS A 74 18.03 7.60 -6.09
CA LYS A 74 18.95 8.40 -5.26
C LYS A 74 20.34 7.76 -5.12
N VAL A 75 20.40 6.43 -4.97
CA VAL A 75 21.68 5.70 -4.81
C VAL A 75 22.24 5.30 -6.16
N LEU A 76 21.43 4.65 -7.00
CA LEU A 76 21.85 4.19 -8.32
C LEU A 76 21.74 5.27 -9.41
N LYS A 77 21.16 6.44 -9.09
CA LYS A 77 20.96 7.61 -9.98
C LYS A 77 20.26 7.25 -11.29
N LEU A 78 19.37 6.28 -11.25
CA LEU A 78 18.57 5.87 -12.40
C LEU A 78 17.37 6.81 -12.60
N ASP A 79 16.81 6.80 -13.81
CA ASP A 79 15.64 7.61 -14.14
C ASP A 79 14.40 7.20 -13.32
N ALA A 80 13.56 8.18 -12.94
CA ALA A 80 12.37 7.93 -12.15
C ALA A 80 11.30 7.12 -12.92
N MET A 81 11.24 7.25 -14.25
CA MET A 81 10.34 6.45 -15.08
C MET A 81 10.75 4.98 -15.06
N MET A 82 12.06 4.69 -15.14
CA MET A 82 12.59 3.33 -14.97
C MET A 82 12.26 2.79 -13.58
N ALA A 83 12.49 3.57 -12.51
CA ALA A 83 12.20 3.17 -11.15
C ALA A 83 10.71 2.90 -10.91
N ARG A 84 9.81 3.71 -11.50
CA ARG A 84 8.36 3.50 -11.50
C ARG A 84 7.97 2.19 -12.16
N ASP A 85 8.42 1.97 -13.39
CA ASP A 85 8.09 0.76 -14.15
C ASP A 85 8.66 -0.49 -13.47
N PHE A 86 9.87 -0.37 -12.89
CA PHE A 86 10.45 -1.44 -12.08
C PHE A 86 9.62 -1.74 -10.83
N ALA A 87 9.17 -0.70 -10.11
CA ALA A 87 8.32 -0.87 -8.93
C ALA A 87 7.00 -1.57 -9.28
N LEU A 88 6.32 -1.16 -10.37
CA LEU A 88 5.13 -1.87 -10.87
C LEU A 88 5.40 -3.34 -11.17
N GLY A 89 6.52 -3.63 -11.84
CA GLY A 89 6.89 -4.99 -12.20
C GLY A 89 7.12 -5.88 -10.99
N ILE A 90 8.01 -5.48 -10.07
CA ILE A 90 8.31 -6.30 -8.89
C ILE A 90 7.11 -6.49 -7.97
N GLN A 91 6.26 -5.47 -7.84
CA GLN A 91 5.05 -5.54 -7.02
C GLN A 91 4.00 -6.46 -7.65
N SER A 92 3.88 -6.48 -8.99
CA SER A 92 2.98 -7.41 -9.67
C SER A 92 3.27 -8.87 -9.33
N PHE A 93 4.53 -9.24 -9.15
CA PHE A 93 4.92 -10.60 -8.74
C PHE A 93 4.92 -10.76 -7.22
N GLY A 94 5.65 -9.91 -6.51
CA GLY A 94 5.85 -10.03 -5.07
C GLY A 94 4.55 -9.87 -4.27
N MET A 95 3.78 -8.81 -4.54
CA MET A 95 2.53 -8.56 -3.83
C MET A 95 1.43 -9.54 -4.20
N THR A 96 1.41 -10.06 -5.43
CA THR A 96 0.50 -11.15 -5.81
C THR A 96 0.78 -12.41 -4.97
N CYS A 97 2.04 -12.79 -4.80
CA CYS A 97 2.41 -13.90 -3.91
C CYS A 97 2.06 -13.61 -2.44
N ALA A 98 2.25 -12.37 -1.98
CA ALA A 98 1.84 -11.95 -0.64
C ALA A 98 0.32 -12.01 -0.47
N ALA A 99 -0.46 -11.48 -1.42
CA ALA A 99 -1.92 -11.49 -1.40
C ALA A 99 -2.48 -12.93 -1.38
N ILE A 100 -1.96 -13.82 -2.23
CA ILE A 100 -2.34 -15.24 -2.23
C ILE A 100 -2.01 -15.86 -0.86
N THR A 101 -0.85 -15.54 -0.27
CA THR A 101 -0.45 -16.02 1.04
C THR A 101 -1.39 -15.54 2.15
N ILE A 102 -1.78 -14.25 2.12
CA ILE A 102 -2.76 -13.64 3.04
C ILE A 102 -4.10 -14.40 2.96
N LEU A 103 -4.60 -14.63 1.75
CA LEU A 103 -5.87 -15.33 1.52
C LEU A 103 -5.82 -16.80 1.97
N ILE A 104 -4.78 -17.55 1.61
CA ILE A 104 -4.60 -18.96 2.00
C ILE A 104 -4.48 -19.11 3.51
N ARG A 105 -3.75 -18.19 4.16
CA ARG A 105 -3.60 -18.20 5.62
C ARG A 105 -4.81 -17.66 6.35
N LYS A 106 -5.80 -17.12 5.64
CA LYS A 106 -7.01 -16.49 6.21
C LYS A 106 -6.66 -15.37 7.19
N ILE A 107 -5.66 -14.55 6.84
CA ILE A 107 -5.36 -13.33 7.59
C ILE A 107 -6.56 -12.40 7.44
N LYS A 108 -6.97 -11.74 8.52
CA LYS A 108 -8.14 -10.84 8.51
C LYS A 108 -7.90 -9.67 7.56
N ILE A 109 -8.88 -9.42 6.70
CA ILE A 109 -8.90 -8.30 5.73
C ILE A 109 -10.29 -7.67 5.71
N GLU A 110 -10.38 -6.39 5.37
CA GLU A 110 -11.65 -5.73 5.06
C GLU A 110 -11.94 -5.87 3.55
N LYS A 111 -12.76 -6.85 3.21
CA LYS A 111 -13.04 -7.23 1.82
C LYS A 111 -13.67 -6.09 1.01
N ARG A 112 -14.52 -5.26 1.63
CA ARG A 112 -15.21 -4.15 0.96
C ARG A 112 -14.20 -3.09 0.53
N VAL A 113 -13.26 -2.75 1.41
CA VAL A 113 -12.15 -1.85 1.08
C VAL A 113 -11.30 -2.43 -0.04
N ALA A 114 -10.91 -3.72 0.06
CA ALA A 114 -10.12 -4.38 -0.97
C ALA A 114 -10.79 -4.31 -2.35
N ILE A 115 -12.08 -4.60 -2.44
CA ILE A 115 -12.81 -4.64 -3.72
C ILE A 115 -12.98 -3.23 -4.30
N PHE A 116 -13.59 -2.30 -3.55
CA PHE A 116 -13.97 -1.00 -4.10
C PHE A 116 -12.77 -0.08 -4.32
N CYS A 117 -11.76 -0.10 -3.43
CA CYS A 117 -10.54 0.65 -3.67
C CYS A 117 -9.74 0.08 -4.86
N THR A 118 -9.74 -1.24 -5.07
CA THR A 118 -9.08 -1.83 -6.25
C THR A 118 -9.77 -1.42 -7.54
N ILE A 119 -11.10 -1.47 -7.61
CA ILE A 119 -11.86 -1.02 -8.80
C ILE A 119 -11.54 0.45 -9.09
N GLY A 120 -11.63 1.31 -8.08
CA GLY A 120 -11.25 2.72 -8.23
C GLY A 120 -9.81 2.91 -8.69
N SER A 121 -8.88 2.13 -8.12
CA SER A 121 -7.46 2.21 -8.46
C SER A 121 -7.17 1.82 -9.92
N ILE A 122 -7.81 0.79 -10.46
CA ILE A 122 -7.65 0.40 -11.87
C ILE A 122 -8.07 1.55 -12.79
N ILE A 123 -9.21 2.19 -12.51
CA ILE A 123 -9.68 3.36 -13.25
C ILE A 123 -8.69 4.52 -13.08
N GLY A 124 -8.24 4.79 -11.86
CA GLY A 124 -7.26 5.84 -11.55
C GLY A 124 -5.92 5.64 -12.26
N ILE A 125 -5.42 4.40 -12.35
CA ILE A 125 -4.20 4.07 -13.09
C ILE A 125 -4.34 4.42 -14.58
N PHE A 126 -5.48 4.10 -15.18
CA PHE A 126 -5.74 4.44 -16.58
C PHE A 126 -5.70 5.95 -16.80
N PHE A 127 -6.51 6.71 -16.05
CA PHE A 127 -6.56 8.17 -16.15
C PHE A 127 -5.21 8.83 -15.81
N GLY A 128 -4.50 8.34 -14.80
CA GLY A 128 -3.19 8.84 -14.42
C GLY A 128 -2.15 8.65 -15.52
N ASN A 129 -2.15 7.51 -16.22
CA ASN A 129 -1.25 7.29 -17.36
C ASN A 129 -1.60 8.17 -18.57
N VAL A 130 -2.90 8.45 -18.80
CA VAL A 130 -3.33 9.30 -19.94
C VAL A 130 -3.01 10.77 -19.69
N TYR A 131 -3.32 11.31 -18.52
CA TYR A 131 -3.33 12.75 -18.29
C TYR A 131 -2.18 13.25 -17.41
N ILE A 132 -1.71 12.46 -16.44
CA ILE A 132 -0.75 12.94 -15.45
C ILE A 132 0.69 12.53 -15.79
N VAL A 133 0.90 11.28 -16.14
CA VAL A 133 2.25 10.77 -16.46
C VAL A 133 2.93 11.56 -17.60
N PRO A 134 2.25 11.95 -18.71
CA PRO A 134 2.91 12.68 -19.79
C PRO A 134 3.43 14.07 -19.41
N ILE A 135 2.85 14.70 -18.39
CA ILE A 135 3.24 16.04 -17.93
C ILE A 135 4.21 16.01 -16.74
N MET A 136 4.52 14.82 -16.23
CA MET A 136 5.38 14.67 -15.06
C MET A 136 6.84 14.51 -15.45
N SER A 137 7.70 15.40 -14.93
CA SER A 137 9.14 15.25 -15.02
C SER A 137 9.67 14.24 -13.99
N SER A 138 10.83 13.65 -14.26
CA SER A 138 11.51 12.73 -13.34
C SER A 138 11.77 13.35 -11.96
N GLU A 139 12.10 14.64 -11.90
CA GLU A 139 12.30 15.37 -10.64
C GLU A 139 10.99 15.52 -9.84
N ASN A 140 9.91 15.90 -10.54
CA ASN A 140 8.60 16.05 -9.90
C ASN A 140 8.08 14.73 -9.35
N MET A 141 8.35 13.60 -10.03
CA MET A 141 8.02 12.26 -9.50
C MET A 141 8.76 11.98 -8.19
N LYS A 142 10.06 12.29 -8.10
CA LYS A 142 10.86 12.11 -6.88
C LYS A 142 10.33 12.96 -5.72
N ILE A 143 10.02 14.22 -6.00
CA ILE A 143 9.47 15.16 -5.01
C ILE A 143 8.11 14.66 -4.53
N LEU A 144 7.20 14.35 -5.45
CA LEU A 144 5.86 13.88 -5.13
C LEU A 144 5.89 12.62 -4.25
N PHE A 145 6.73 11.63 -4.62
CA PHE A 145 6.90 10.42 -3.83
C PHE A 145 7.30 10.72 -2.40
N SER A 146 8.33 11.52 -2.19
CA SER A 146 8.84 11.83 -0.86
C SER A 146 7.86 12.64 -0.04
N MET A 147 7.12 13.58 -0.66
CA MET A 147 6.12 14.38 0.03
C MET A 147 4.90 13.56 0.47
N VAL A 148 4.43 12.64 -0.38
CA VAL A 148 3.33 11.72 -0.03
C VAL A 148 3.72 10.81 1.13
N ILE A 149 4.92 10.20 1.07
CA ILE A 149 5.43 9.35 2.15
C ILE A 149 5.62 10.15 3.45
N ALA A 150 6.16 11.38 3.37
CA ALA A 150 6.36 12.24 4.53
C ALA A 150 5.02 12.65 5.19
N ALA A 151 4.06 13.11 4.39
CA ALA A 151 2.74 13.50 4.88
C ALA A 151 1.99 12.31 5.50
N PHE A 152 2.09 11.14 4.85
CA PHE A 152 1.58 9.89 5.40
C PHE A 152 2.24 9.54 6.75
N GLY A 153 3.57 9.67 6.86
CA GLY A 153 4.31 9.42 8.09
C GLY A 153 3.86 10.31 9.25
N VAL A 154 3.70 11.62 9.00
CA VAL A 154 3.17 12.56 9.98
C VAL A 154 1.75 12.17 10.38
N SER A 155 0.89 11.88 9.42
CA SER A 155 -0.49 11.44 9.67
C SER A 155 -0.54 10.17 10.55
N LEU A 156 0.28 9.17 10.22
CA LEU A 156 0.38 7.93 10.99
C LEU A 156 0.91 8.16 12.41
N PHE A 157 1.91 9.03 12.57
CA PHE A 157 2.44 9.42 13.87
C PHE A 157 1.36 10.08 14.73
N LEU A 158 0.67 11.08 14.20
CA LEU A 158 -0.41 11.79 14.89
C LEU A 158 -1.54 10.82 15.28
N ASN A 159 -1.99 9.97 14.36
CA ASN A 159 -3.03 8.97 14.62
C ASN A 159 -2.61 7.97 15.71
N THR A 160 -1.32 7.61 15.75
CA THR A 160 -0.83 6.57 16.66
C THR A 160 -0.50 7.11 18.04
N PHE A 161 0.12 8.27 18.16
CA PHE A 161 0.67 8.76 19.42
C PHE A 161 -0.09 9.93 20.02
N CYS A 162 -0.67 10.82 19.20
CA CYS A 162 -1.31 12.04 19.68
C CYS A 162 -2.82 11.86 19.93
N PHE A 163 -3.54 11.19 19.02
CA PHE A 163 -4.99 11.06 19.13
C PHE A 163 -5.45 9.77 19.83
N LYS A 164 -5.06 9.61 21.10
CA LYS A 164 -5.37 8.41 21.92
C LYS A 164 -6.88 8.15 22.09
N GLU A 165 -7.69 9.18 22.21
CA GLU A 165 -9.16 9.08 22.38
C GLU A 165 -9.83 8.39 21.18
N ARG A 166 -9.30 8.56 19.98
CA ARG A 166 -9.84 7.91 18.76
C ARG A 166 -9.72 6.38 18.78
N ARG A 167 -8.78 5.86 19.58
CA ARG A 167 -8.54 4.41 19.71
C ARG A 167 -9.67 3.66 20.41
N LYS A 168 -10.52 4.33 21.17
CA LYS A 168 -11.68 3.74 21.83
C LYS A 168 -12.74 3.23 20.84
N TYR A 169 -12.68 3.72 19.59
CA TYR A 169 -13.68 3.46 18.56
C TYR A 169 -13.08 2.83 17.28
N ILE A 170 -12.04 2.01 17.45
CA ILE A 170 -11.44 1.26 16.33
C ILE A 170 -12.30 0.03 16.05
N CYS A 171 -12.64 -0.17 14.77
CA CYS A 171 -13.43 -1.29 14.28
C CYS A 171 -12.60 -2.23 13.40
N GLU A 172 -12.93 -3.52 13.38
CA GLU A 172 -12.30 -4.48 12.44
C GLU A 172 -12.88 -4.38 11.03
N THR A 173 -14.11 -3.85 10.91
CA THR A 173 -14.84 -3.69 9.64
C THR A 173 -15.56 -2.34 9.62
N ILE A 174 -15.85 -1.82 8.44
CA ILE A 174 -16.66 -0.60 8.31
C ILE A 174 -18.06 -0.87 8.83
N SER A 175 -18.47 -0.17 9.90
CA SER A 175 -19.74 -0.39 10.58
C SER A 175 -20.94 0.05 9.77
N ASP A 176 -20.85 1.22 9.13
CA ASP A 176 -21.92 1.81 8.32
C ASP A 176 -21.55 1.73 6.83
N PHE A 177 -22.07 0.67 6.16
CA PHE A 177 -21.78 0.41 4.76
C PHE A 177 -22.95 0.79 3.88
N GLN A 178 -23.00 2.05 3.48
CA GLN A 178 -23.99 2.64 2.58
C GLN A 178 -23.39 2.95 1.20
N MET A 179 -24.25 3.33 0.22
CA MET A 179 -23.79 3.77 -1.12
C MET A 179 -22.80 4.92 -1.08
N LYS A 180 -22.93 5.83 -0.10
CA LYS A 180 -21.95 6.92 0.12
C LYS A 180 -20.56 6.38 0.48
N THR A 181 -20.49 5.32 1.28
CA THR A 181 -19.25 4.65 1.64
C THR A 181 -18.61 3.97 0.43
N VAL A 182 -19.41 3.33 -0.42
CA VAL A 182 -18.95 2.75 -1.69
C VAL A 182 -18.33 3.83 -2.59
N GLY A 183 -19.05 4.95 -2.77
CA GLY A 183 -18.55 6.09 -3.55
C GLY A 183 -17.23 6.64 -2.99
N ALA A 184 -17.13 6.80 -1.67
CA ALA A 184 -15.89 7.24 -1.01
C ALA A 184 -14.73 6.27 -1.27
N LEU A 185 -14.95 4.95 -1.14
CA LEU A 185 -13.92 3.93 -1.39
C LEU A 185 -13.46 3.90 -2.85
N LEU A 186 -14.38 4.09 -3.80
CA LEU A 186 -14.04 4.21 -5.22
C LEU A 186 -13.17 5.45 -5.48
N ILE A 187 -13.51 6.60 -4.90
CA ILE A 187 -12.73 7.83 -5.03
C ILE A 187 -11.34 7.67 -4.39
N ILE A 188 -11.27 7.08 -3.19
CA ILE A 188 -10.00 6.79 -2.50
C ILE A 188 -9.13 5.89 -3.39
N GLY A 189 -9.70 4.83 -3.94
CA GLY A 189 -9.03 3.96 -4.87
C GLY A 189 -8.57 4.68 -6.13
N PHE A 190 -9.43 5.51 -6.73
CA PHE A 190 -9.10 6.30 -7.92
C PHE A 190 -7.88 7.20 -7.69
N VAL A 191 -7.90 7.99 -6.62
CA VAL A 191 -6.76 8.84 -6.25
C VAL A 191 -5.50 7.99 -6.05
N GLY A 192 -5.59 6.88 -5.29
CA GLY A 192 -4.48 5.96 -5.11
C GLY A 192 -3.95 5.37 -6.41
N GLY A 193 -4.84 5.07 -7.36
CA GLY A 193 -4.49 4.60 -8.69
C GLY A 193 -3.74 5.63 -9.53
N VAL A 194 -4.16 6.89 -9.47
CA VAL A 194 -3.42 8.01 -10.10
C VAL A 194 -2.00 8.10 -9.53
N PHE A 195 -1.83 8.03 -8.20
CA PHE A 195 -0.49 7.99 -7.61
C PHE A 195 0.31 6.77 -8.06
N THR A 196 -0.32 5.60 -8.13
CA THR A 196 0.34 4.37 -8.62
C THR A 196 0.82 4.50 -10.07
N SER A 197 0.08 5.18 -10.94
CA SER A 197 0.49 5.41 -12.34
C SER A 197 1.76 6.26 -12.45
N VAL A 198 1.93 7.23 -11.54
CA VAL A 198 3.05 8.17 -11.52
C VAL A 198 4.27 7.60 -10.80
N LEU A 199 4.06 6.93 -9.68
CA LEU A 199 5.12 6.52 -8.74
C LEU A 199 5.43 5.01 -8.77
N GLY A 200 4.59 4.22 -9.43
CA GLY A 200 4.68 2.76 -9.40
C GLY A 200 4.13 2.13 -8.11
N THR A 201 3.71 2.95 -7.14
CA THR A 201 3.10 2.58 -5.85
C THR A 201 2.20 3.72 -5.37
N GLY A 202 1.28 3.47 -4.46
CA GLY A 202 0.47 4.54 -3.86
C GLY A 202 -0.98 4.15 -3.58
N ALA A 203 -1.54 3.21 -4.31
CA ALA A 203 -2.91 2.75 -4.07
C ALA A 203 -3.09 2.17 -2.65
N ASP A 204 -2.09 1.46 -2.17
CA ASP A 204 -1.97 0.91 -0.83
C ASP A 204 -1.87 2.01 0.24
N ILE A 205 -0.95 2.96 0.06
CA ILE A 205 -0.69 4.06 1.00
C ILE A 205 -1.92 4.95 1.15
N ILE A 206 -2.52 5.35 0.03
CA ILE A 206 -3.69 6.24 0.01
C ILE A 206 -4.92 5.51 0.61
N ALA A 207 -5.18 4.27 0.18
CA ALA A 207 -6.29 3.50 0.71
C ALA A 207 -6.13 3.28 2.22
N PHE A 208 -4.97 2.81 2.67
CA PHE A 208 -4.71 2.61 4.09
C PHE A 208 -4.85 3.90 4.90
N SER A 209 -4.17 4.98 4.50
CA SER A 209 -4.14 6.21 5.28
C SER A 209 -5.53 6.84 5.44
N ILE A 210 -6.28 6.95 4.33
CA ILE A 210 -7.60 7.57 4.35
C ILE A 210 -8.62 6.68 5.05
N VAL A 211 -8.62 5.36 4.78
CA VAL A 211 -9.58 4.43 5.41
C VAL A 211 -9.33 4.31 6.92
N THR A 212 -8.05 4.28 7.36
CA THR A 212 -7.71 4.29 8.79
C THR A 212 -8.21 5.56 9.49
N ILE A 213 -8.08 6.71 8.85
CA ILE A 213 -8.49 7.98 9.44
C ILE A 213 -9.99 8.16 9.37
N LEU A 214 -10.59 7.93 8.21
CA LEU A 214 -11.99 8.22 7.94
C LEU A 214 -12.93 7.20 8.59
N PHE A 215 -12.65 5.91 8.42
CA PHE A 215 -13.52 4.82 8.88
C PHE A 215 -13.03 4.14 10.17
N ARG A 216 -11.90 4.56 10.73
CA ARG A 216 -11.29 4.02 11.96
C ARG A 216 -11.14 2.50 11.97
N VAL A 217 -10.85 1.92 10.81
CA VAL A 217 -10.57 0.48 10.70
C VAL A 217 -9.18 0.17 11.25
N ASP A 218 -9.06 -0.95 11.96
CA ASP A 218 -7.81 -1.38 12.58
C ASP A 218 -6.69 -1.55 11.53
N GLU A 219 -5.54 -0.96 11.78
CA GLU A 219 -4.37 -1.04 10.91
C GLU A 219 -3.89 -2.49 10.70
N LYS A 220 -4.12 -3.38 11.66
CA LYS A 220 -3.81 -4.82 11.50
C LYS A 220 -4.68 -5.51 10.45
N VAL A 221 -5.89 -5.00 10.23
CA VAL A 221 -6.80 -5.48 9.19
C VAL A 221 -6.52 -4.77 7.87
N LEU A 222 -6.22 -3.47 7.93
CA LEU A 222 -5.98 -2.67 6.73
C LEU A 222 -4.62 -2.95 6.09
N ASN A 223 -3.57 -3.28 6.83
CA ASN A 223 -2.26 -3.60 6.26
C ASN A 223 -2.37 -4.77 5.25
N PRO A 224 -2.86 -5.97 5.59
CA PRO A 224 -3.03 -7.03 4.60
C PRO A 224 -4.12 -6.72 3.56
N THR A 225 -5.07 -5.82 3.85
CA THR A 225 -6.06 -5.35 2.87
C THR A 225 -5.39 -4.50 1.79
N SER A 226 -4.52 -3.56 2.18
CA SER A 226 -3.76 -2.72 1.24
C SER A 226 -2.77 -3.54 0.40
N ASP A 227 -2.18 -4.61 0.94
CA ASP A 227 -1.35 -5.54 0.17
C ASP A 227 -2.13 -6.17 -0.99
N ILE A 228 -3.41 -6.52 -0.78
CA ILE A 228 -4.27 -7.06 -1.83
C ILE A 228 -4.61 -5.98 -2.87
N ILE A 229 -4.94 -4.76 -2.43
CA ILE A 229 -5.19 -3.63 -3.33
C ILE A 229 -3.96 -3.41 -4.22
N MET A 230 -2.78 -3.36 -3.61
CA MET A 230 -1.53 -3.14 -4.35
C MET A 230 -1.21 -4.27 -5.31
N ALA A 231 -1.44 -5.54 -4.93
CA ALA A 231 -1.23 -6.69 -5.79
C ALA A 231 -2.04 -6.59 -7.09
N VAL A 232 -3.33 -6.33 -6.99
CA VAL A 232 -4.21 -6.24 -8.17
C VAL A 232 -3.94 -4.96 -8.96
N SER A 233 -3.72 -3.83 -8.28
CA SER A 233 -3.43 -2.55 -8.92
C SER A 233 -2.11 -2.57 -9.68
N SER A 234 -1.06 -3.19 -9.13
CA SER A 234 0.24 -3.28 -9.81
C SER A 234 0.19 -4.21 -11.02
N VAL A 235 -0.54 -5.33 -10.94
CA VAL A 235 -0.76 -6.21 -12.12
C VAL A 235 -1.51 -5.44 -13.21
N ALA A 236 -2.60 -4.75 -12.86
CA ALA A 236 -3.36 -3.95 -13.82
C ALA A 236 -2.50 -2.82 -14.42
N GLY A 237 -1.72 -2.11 -13.60
CA GLY A 237 -0.81 -1.07 -14.04
C GLY A 237 0.29 -1.58 -14.98
N LEU A 238 0.88 -2.73 -14.64
CA LEU A 238 1.89 -3.37 -15.48
C LEU A 238 1.31 -3.77 -16.85
N LEU A 239 0.14 -4.42 -16.86
CA LEU A 239 -0.53 -4.82 -18.10
C LEU A 239 -0.91 -3.59 -18.96
N MET A 240 -1.46 -2.54 -18.36
CA MET A 240 -1.76 -1.29 -19.05
C MET A 240 -0.50 -0.67 -19.66
N ARG A 241 0.61 -0.64 -18.91
CA ARG A 241 1.90 -0.14 -19.43
C ARG A 241 2.39 -0.98 -20.61
N MET A 242 2.31 -2.31 -20.51
CA MET A 242 2.80 -3.21 -21.56
C MET A 242 2.00 -3.11 -22.87
N TYR A 243 0.66 -3.03 -22.75
CA TYR A 243 -0.22 -3.22 -23.91
C TYR A 243 -0.94 -1.94 -24.36
N VAL A 244 -1.08 -0.92 -23.51
CA VAL A 244 -1.87 0.29 -23.81
C VAL A 244 -1.00 1.54 -23.91
N PHE A 245 0.03 1.67 -23.06
CA PHE A 245 0.78 2.92 -22.92
C PHE A 245 2.23 2.86 -23.43
N GLY A 246 2.46 2.17 -24.53
CA GLY A 246 3.74 2.21 -25.24
C GLY A 246 4.87 1.35 -24.67
N GLY A 247 4.56 0.48 -23.68
CA GLY A 247 5.52 -0.47 -23.15
C GLY A 247 6.19 -0.03 -21.84
N ILE A 248 7.04 -0.91 -21.33
CA ILE A 248 7.83 -0.72 -20.10
C ILE A 248 9.22 -0.23 -20.49
N HIS A 249 9.83 0.58 -19.64
CA HIS A 249 11.22 1.01 -19.82
C HIS A 249 12.15 -0.21 -19.99
N LYS A 250 12.99 -0.21 -21.02
CA LYS A 250 13.82 -1.38 -21.38
C LYS A 250 14.70 -1.87 -20.23
N ASP A 251 15.33 -0.94 -19.49
CA ASP A 251 16.20 -1.28 -18.37
C ASP A 251 15.40 -1.81 -17.17
N ALA A 252 14.16 -1.34 -16.96
CA ALA A 252 13.26 -1.89 -15.97
C ALA A 252 12.91 -3.35 -16.31
N ALA A 253 12.49 -3.60 -17.55
CA ALA A 253 12.17 -4.94 -18.03
C ALA A 253 13.36 -5.90 -17.93
N ALA A 254 14.58 -5.45 -18.27
CA ALA A 254 15.81 -6.23 -18.12
C ALA A 254 16.19 -6.50 -16.66
N SER A 255 15.68 -5.70 -15.72
CA SER A 255 15.97 -5.84 -14.28
C SER A 255 14.97 -6.73 -13.54
N PHE A 256 13.77 -6.95 -14.08
CA PHE A 256 12.74 -7.80 -13.45
C PHE A 256 13.25 -9.19 -13.08
N PRO A 257 13.91 -9.93 -13.99
CA PRO A 257 14.35 -11.29 -13.71
C PRO A 257 15.34 -11.39 -12.57
N LEU A 258 16.12 -10.32 -12.31
CA LEU A 258 17.08 -10.27 -11.19
C LEU A 258 16.36 -10.11 -9.83
N ALA A 259 15.20 -9.49 -9.82
CA ALA A 259 14.45 -9.14 -8.61
C ALA A 259 13.33 -10.13 -8.28
N ILE A 260 12.64 -10.67 -9.30
CA ILE A 260 11.47 -11.54 -9.15
C ILE A 260 11.69 -12.69 -8.16
N PRO A 261 12.76 -13.53 -8.26
CA PRO A 261 12.92 -14.67 -7.36
C PRO A 261 13.04 -14.28 -5.90
N ILE A 262 13.51 -13.07 -5.64
CA ILE A 262 13.67 -12.54 -4.28
C ILE A 262 12.34 -12.01 -3.75
N VAL A 263 11.64 -11.19 -4.53
CA VAL A 263 10.41 -10.55 -4.04
C VAL A 263 9.27 -11.54 -3.85
N ILE A 264 9.19 -12.60 -4.66
CA ILE A 264 8.17 -13.65 -4.50
C ILE A 264 8.31 -14.43 -3.19
N ILE A 265 9.51 -14.43 -2.59
CA ILE A 265 9.78 -15.06 -1.29
C ILE A 265 9.65 -14.03 -0.18
N MET A 266 10.30 -12.86 -0.34
CA MET A 266 10.42 -11.87 0.72
C MET A 266 9.10 -11.14 1.01
N ALA A 267 8.27 -10.82 0.02
CA ALA A 267 7.00 -10.15 0.26
C ALA A 267 6.01 -11.02 1.07
N PRO A 268 5.77 -12.28 0.75
CA PRO A 268 4.97 -13.16 1.62
C PRO A 268 5.56 -13.35 3.03
N LEU A 269 6.89 -13.41 3.18
CA LEU A 269 7.53 -13.48 4.50
C LEU A 269 7.24 -12.22 5.31
N GLY A 270 7.33 -11.04 4.67
CA GLY A 270 6.95 -9.77 5.27
C GLY A 270 5.50 -9.76 5.77
N ALA A 271 4.55 -10.13 4.91
CA ALA A 271 3.13 -10.19 5.25
C ALA A 271 2.82 -11.18 6.41
N ILE A 272 3.47 -12.34 6.42
CA ILE A 272 3.34 -13.31 7.51
C ILE A 272 3.88 -12.72 8.82
N MET A 273 5.01 -12.05 8.78
CA MET A 273 5.64 -11.47 9.98
C MET A 273 4.82 -10.30 10.51
N ALA A 274 4.33 -9.40 9.63
CA ALA A 274 3.44 -8.31 10.00
C ALA A 274 2.17 -8.81 10.72
N SER A 275 1.57 -9.89 10.23
CA SER A 275 0.37 -10.48 10.83
C SER A 275 0.57 -11.02 12.25
N LYS A 276 1.81 -11.41 12.60
CA LYS A 276 2.15 -11.96 13.93
C LYS A 276 2.55 -10.89 14.95
N LEU A 277 3.08 -9.76 14.49
CA LEU A 277 3.57 -8.70 15.37
C LEU A 277 2.44 -7.86 15.96
N LYS A 278 2.75 -7.19 17.07
CA LYS A 278 1.85 -6.18 17.64
C LYS A 278 1.78 -4.98 16.71
N ARG A 279 0.60 -4.38 16.57
CA ARG A 279 0.34 -3.17 15.77
C ARG A 279 1.43 -2.09 15.94
N LEU A 280 1.76 -1.76 17.18
CA LEU A 280 2.72 -0.71 17.50
C LEU A 280 4.13 -1.00 16.95
N SER A 281 4.53 -2.28 16.89
CA SER A 281 5.82 -2.67 16.32
C SER A 281 5.86 -2.44 14.80
N VAL A 282 4.77 -2.77 14.10
CA VAL A 282 4.65 -2.52 12.66
C VAL A 282 4.68 -1.01 12.37
N VAL A 283 3.92 -0.22 13.14
CA VAL A 283 3.90 1.24 12.99
C VAL A 283 5.26 1.88 13.26
N LYS A 284 5.97 1.46 14.33
CA LYS A 284 7.32 1.99 14.63
C LYS A 284 8.32 1.65 13.53
N PHE A 285 8.26 0.43 13.01
CA PHE A 285 9.11 0.00 11.90
C PHE A 285 8.85 0.83 10.64
N LEU A 286 7.58 1.06 10.32
CA LEU A 286 7.17 1.89 9.20
C LEU A 286 7.64 3.33 9.33
N LEU A 287 7.44 3.97 10.50
CA LEU A 287 7.93 5.32 10.78
C LEU A 287 9.44 5.42 10.66
N PHE A 288 10.19 4.41 11.10
CA PHE A 288 11.64 4.35 10.92
C PHE A 288 12.03 4.41 9.44
N PHE A 289 11.37 3.64 8.58
CA PHE A 289 11.63 3.69 7.13
C PHE A 289 11.25 5.04 6.51
N ILE A 290 10.15 5.65 6.94
CA ILE A 290 9.73 6.98 6.47
C ILE A 290 10.77 8.04 6.83
N VAL A 291 11.33 8.00 8.04
CA VAL A 291 12.39 8.93 8.45
C VAL A 291 13.65 8.77 7.59
N ILE A 292 14.04 7.53 7.28
CA ILE A 292 15.16 7.26 6.38
C ILE A 292 14.86 7.81 4.98
N GLU A 293 13.65 7.60 4.47
CA GLU A 293 13.23 8.10 3.15
C GLU A 293 13.29 9.62 3.07
N ILE A 294 12.73 10.31 4.07
CA ILE A 294 12.77 11.78 4.16
C ILE A 294 14.23 12.26 4.23
N GLY A 295 15.04 11.68 5.11
CA GLY A 295 16.46 12.02 5.25
C GLY A 295 17.24 11.83 3.95
N SER A 296 17.01 10.71 3.23
CA SER A 296 17.63 10.44 1.95
C SER A 296 17.22 11.43 0.86
N THR A 297 15.99 11.94 0.92
CA THR A 297 15.48 12.95 -0.02
C THR A 297 16.19 14.28 0.17
N PHE A 298 16.28 14.76 1.40
CA PHE A 298 16.99 16.02 1.70
C PHE A 298 18.46 15.96 1.32
N TYR A 299 19.11 14.81 1.49
CA TYR A 299 20.50 14.61 1.09
C TYR A 299 20.68 14.56 -0.43
N SER A 300 19.76 13.91 -1.15
CA SER A 300 19.90 13.62 -2.58
C SER A 300 19.43 14.75 -3.50
N LEU A 301 18.42 15.53 -3.07
CA LEU A 301 17.85 16.60 -3.87
C LEU A 301 18.54 17.94 -3.53
N GLN A 302 19.42 18.39 -4.41
CA GLN A 302 19.94 19.77 -4.40
C GLN A 302 18.85 20.71 -4.92
N LEU A 303 17.88 21.03 -4.05
CA LEU A 303 16.72 21.84 -4.41
C LEU A 303 17.12 23.31 -4.59
N GLY A 304 16.83 23.86 -5.76
CA GLY A 304 16.83 25.32 -5.99
C GLY A 304 15.75 26.02 -5.14
N ASN A 305 15.85 27.34 -4.98
CA ASN A 305 14.92 28.09 -4.12
C ASN A 305 13.46 27.95 -4.57
N SER A 306 13.19 27.97 -5.88
CA SER A 306 11.83 27.76 -6.41
C SER A 306 11.30 26.37 -6.11
N GLN A 307 12.13 25.34 -6.19
CA GLN A 307 11.74 23.97 -5.86
C GLN A 307 11.46 23.77 -4.37
N LYS A 308 12.20 24.45 -3.48
CA LYS A 308 11.91 24.44 -2.02
C LYS A 308 10.53 24.99 -1.70
N ILE A 309 10.09 26.03 -2.40
CA ILE A 309 8.74 26.59 -2.24
C ILE A 309 7.68 25.60 -2.69
N ILE A 310 7.87 24.97 -3.86
CA ILE A 310 6.95 23.95 -4.38
C ILE A 310 6.84 22.75 -3.42
N VAL A 311 7.98 22.25 -2.94
CA VAL A 311 8.05 21.16 -1.96
C VAL A 311 7.32 21.53 -0.66
N GLY A 312 7.59 22.72 -0.13
CA GLY A 312 6.96 23.22 1.09
C GLY A 312 5.45 23.40 0.92
N SER A 313 4.99 23.97 -0.18
CA SER A 313 3.56 24.18 -0.45
C SER A 313 2.82 22.84 -0.66
N LEU A 314 3.40 21.89 -1.40
CA LEU A 314 2.83 20.56 -1.61
C LEU A 314 2.73 19.80 -0.28
N PHE A 315 3.79 19.84 0.53
CA PHE A 315 3.79 19.18 1.85
C PHE A 315 2.76 19.79 2.79
N ALA A 316 2.69 21.14 2.87
CA ALA A 316 1.68 21.84 3.65
C ALA A 316 0.25 21.52 3.19
N GLY A 317 0.02 21.46 1.87
CA GLY A 317 -1.27 21.06 1.29
C GLY A 317 -1.67 19.63 1.68
N LEU A 318 -0.75 18.67 1.61
CA LEU A 318 -0.98 17.29 2.04
C LEU A 318 -1.25 17.19 3.54
N LEU A 319 -0.52 17.92 4.38
CA LEU A 319 -0.78 17.96 5.83
C LEU A 319 -2.15 18.58 6.12
N LEU A 320 -2.52 19.66 5.45
CA LEU A 320 -3.84 20.28 5.57
C LEU A 320 -4.95 19.29 5.16
N PHE A 321 -4.76 18.55 4.08
CA PHE A 321 -5.68 17.50 3.65
C PHE A 321 -5.88 16.44 4.74
N TYR A 322 -4.81 15.91 5.32
CA TYR A 322 -4.91 14.96 6.43
C TYR A 322 -5.57 15.59 7.67
N PHE A 323 -5.27 16.84 7.99
CA PHE A 323 -5.91 17.54 9.10
C PHE A 323 -7.41 17.69 8.91
N ILE A 324 -7.85 18.05 7.69
CA ILE A 324 -9.28 18.11 7.32
C ILE A 324 -9.94 16.74 7.48
N LEU A 325 -9.30 15.67 7.00
CA LEU A 325 -9.80 14.30 7.18
C LEU A 325 -9.94 13.92 8.66
N PHE A 326 -8.97 14.29 9.51
CA PHE A 326 -9.06 14.07 10.95
C PHE A 326 -10.26 14.79 11.57
N LYS A 327 -10.45 16.06 11.26
CA LYS A 327 -11.58 16.87 11.75
C LYS A 327 -12.91 16.32 11.27
N PHE A 328 -13.02 16.00 9.99
CA PHE A 328 -14.24 15.41 9.40
C PHE A 328 -14.61 14.09 10.07
N SER A 329 -13.63 13.19 10.23
CA SER A 329 -13.85 11.92 10.93
C SER A 329 -14.28 12.14 12.40
N GLU A 330 -13.72 13.11 13.10
CA GLU A 330 -14.11 13.38 14.48
C GLU A 330 -15.54 13.87 14.59
N ILE A 331 -15.94 14.82 13.74
CA ILE A 331 -17.31 15.35 13.69
C ILE A 331 -18.31 14.23 13.37
N TYR A 332 -18.01 13.41 12.36
CA TYR A 332 -18.87 12.31 11.95
C TYR A 332 -19.11 11.29 13.08
N TYR A 333 -18.05 10.87 13.77
CA TYR A 333 -18.17 9.89 14.86
C TYR A 333 -18.83 10.48 16.11
N ARG A 334 -18.57 11.73 16.47
CA ARG A 334 -19.25 12.39 17.58
C ARG A 334 -20.76 12.46 17.35
N ARG A 335 -21.17 12.78 16.12
CA ARG A 335 -22.60 12.84 15.75
C ARG A 335 -23.28 11.49 15.89
N ASN A 336 -22.68 10.43 15.33
CA ASN A 336 -23.21 9.06 15.40
C ASN A 336 -23.29 8.52 16.85
N ILE A 337 -22.30 8.85 17.69
CA ILE A 337 -22.34 8.46 19.10
C ILE A 337 -23.48 9.17 19.82
N MET A 338 -23.69 10.47 19.57
CA MET A 338 -24.78 11.23 20.18
C MET A 338 -26.16 10.74 19.72
N GLU A 339 -26.32 10.37 18.44
CA GLU A 339 -27.55 9.80 17.92
C GLU A 339 -27.84 8.42 18.57
N ASN A 340 -26.83 7.56 18.72
CA ASN A 340 -26.97 6.27 19.40
C ASN A 340 -27.32 6.42 20.90
N ILE A 341 -26.72 7.36 21.61
CA ILE A 341 -27.06 7.64 23.02
C ILE A 341 -28.49 8.13 23.13
N ARG A 342 -28.93 9.01 22.21
CA ARG A 342 -30.33 9.49 22.19
C ARG A 342 -31.31 8.35 21.91
N SER A 343 -31.01 7.47 20.95
CA SER A 343 -31.88 6.34 20.63
C SER A 343 -32.03 5.36 21.79
N VAL A 344 -30.92 5.04 22.51
CA VAL A 344 -30.93 4.16 23.69
C VAL A 344 -31.70 4.84 24.84
N SER A 345 -31.50 6.14 25.08
CA SER A 345 -32.26 6.87 26.10
C SER A 345 -33.75 6.92 25.78
N TYR A 346 -34.13 7.06 24.51
CA TYR A 346 -35.54 7.06 24.08
C TYR A 346 -36.21 5.69 24.25
N THR A 347 -35.48 4.59 23.97
CA THR A 347 -35.98 3.22 24.20
C THR A 347 -36.14 2.91 25.67
N HIS A 348 -35.25 3.37 26.55
CA HIS A 348 -35.39 3.23 28.01
C HIS A 348 -36.58 4.03 28.56
N LEU A 349 -36.79 5.27 28.13
CA LEU A 349 -37.95 6.07 28.50
C LEU A 349 -39.28 5.40 28.08
N ARG A 350 -39.35 4.91 26.86
CA ARG A 350 -40.53 4.22 26.35
C ARG A 350 -40.83 2.89 27.06
N ALA A 351 -39.76 2.15 27.46
CA ALA A 351 -39.94 0.93 28.25
C ALA A 351 -40.43 1.22 29.66
N HIS A 352 -40.10 2.35 30.28
CA HIS A 352 -40.63 2.79 31.55
C HIS A 352 -42.10 3.26 31.46
N GLU A 353 -42.49 3.93 30.36
CA GLU A 353 -43.89 4.34 30.15
C GLU A 353 -44.82 3.13 29.91
N THR A 354 -44.34 2.09 29.17
CA THR A 354 -45.11 0.87 28.94
C THR A 354 -45.19 -0.09 30.11
N SER A 355 -44.33 0.05 31.12
CA SER A 355 -44.38 -0.75 32.36
C SER A 355 -45.19 -0.06 33.49
N ALA A 356 -45.73 1.14 33.24
CA ALA A 356 -46.52 1.91 34.19
C ALA A 356 -48.05 1.86 33.88
N HIS A 357 -48.43 1.11 32.86
CA HIS A 357 -49.80 0.72 32.54
C HIS A 357 -49.98 -0.80 32.69
#